data_21dc4015b404cca5627f95985289af6c
#
_entry.id   21dc4015b404cca5627f95985289af6c
#
_cell.length_a   1.000
_cell.length_b   1.000
_cell.length_c   1.000
_cell.angle_alpha   90.00
_cell.angle_beta   90.00
_cell.angle_gamma   90.00
#
_symmetry.space_group_name_H-M   'P 1'
#
loop_
_entity.id
_entity.type
_entity.pdbx_description
1 polymer ?
#
loop_
_entity_poly.entity_id
_entity_poly.type
_entity_poly.pdbx_seq_one_letter_code
_entity_poly.pdbx_strand_id
1 'polypeptide(L)'
;MAVMVEIHIPMTADHEWIDDVGDFMIDLEEELGIEEHDDGEEFGGVYIFFIAGSNERTLLAAASRVATREGVPAGAFAMVTDTAAARFGMGRRVNLPAR
;
A
#
# COMPACT_ATOMS: atom_id res chain seq x y z
N MET A 1 1.58 8.22 17.91
CA MET A 1 0.81 7.59 16.84
C MET A 1 1.77 7.06 15.79
N ALA A 2 1.49 5.90 15.26
CA ALA A 2 2.37 5.26 14.28
C ALA A 2 2.05 5.78 12.87
N VAL A 3 3.08 5.94 12.05
CA VAL A 3 2.87 6.26 10.64
C VAL A 3 2.21 5.07 9.94
N MET A 4 1.30 5.36 9.04
CA MET A 4 0.65 4.36 8.20
C MET A 4 0.70 4.83 6.75
N VAL A 5 0.87 3.88 5.84
CA VAL A 5 0.84 4.17 4.41
C VAL A 5 -0.31 3.37 3.79
N GLU A 6 -1.17 4.07 3.06
CA GLU A 6 -2.21 3.46 2.23
C GLU A 6 -1.66 3.35 0.81
N ILE A 7 -1.70 2.16 0.25
CA ILE A 7 -1.28 1.93 -1.13
C ILE A 7 -2.53 1.83 -1.99
N HIS A 8 -2.77 2.85 -2.81
CA HIS A 8 -3.94 2.92 -3.68
C HIS A 8 -3.56 2.46 -5.08
N ILE A 9 -4.19 1.40 -5.55
CA ILE A 9 -3.91 0.82 -6.88
C ILE A 9 -5.21 0.85 -7.69
N PRO A 10 -5.20 1.44 -8.90
CA PRO A 10 -6.40 1.47 -9.74
C PRO A 10 -6.94 0.06 -10.00
N MET A 11 -8.25 -0.11 -9.85
CA MET A 11 -8.90 -1.39 -10.15
C MET A 11 -8.94 -1.62 -11.65
N THR A 12 -8.77 -2.89 -12.04
CA THR A 12 -8.90 -3.35 -13.42
C THR A 12 -9.90 -4.49 -13.47
N ALA A 13 -10.28 -4.90 -14.69
CA ALA A 13 -11.20 -6.05 -14.86
C ALA A 13 -10.58 -7.34 -14.34
N ASP A 14 -9.26 -7.49 -14.43
CA ASP A 14 -8.53 -8.63 -13.87
C ASP A 14 -8.16 -8.30 -12.42
N HIS A 15 -8.56 -9.17 -11.49
CA HIS A 15 -8.30 -8.99 -10.06
C HIS A 15 -7.26 -9.96 -9.49
N GLU A 16 -6.62 -10.77 -10.33
CA GLU A 16 -5.66 -11.76 -9.87
C GLU A 16 -4.45 -11.13 -9.17
N TRP A 17 -4.07 -9.92 -9.57
CA TRP A 17 -2.96 -9.22 -8.95
C TRP A 17 -3.19 -8.91 -7.46
N ILE A 18 -4.44 -8.84 -7.02
CA ILE A 18 -4.76 -8.55 -5.61
C ILE A 18 -4.25 -9.68 -4.72
N ASP A 19 -4.53 -10.94 -5.09
CA ASP A 19 -4.05 -12.09 -4.31
C ASP A 19 -2.54 -12.20 -4.39
N ASP A 20 -1.94 -11.93 -5.54
CA ASP A 20 -0.50 -11.93 -5.71
C ASP A 20 0.18 -10.88 -4.81
N VAL A 21 -0.37 -9.68 -4.73
CA VAL A 21 0.14 -8.65 -3.83
C VAL A 21 -0.04 -9.07 -2.38
N GLY A 22 -1.15 -9.69 -2.02
CA GLY A 22 -1.37 -10.19 -0.67
C GLY A 22 -0.29 -11.18 -0.24
N ASP A 23 0.08 -12.11 -1.11
CA ASP A 23 1.17 -13.05 -0.85
C ASP A 23 2.51 -12.33 -0.76
N PHE A 24 2.76 -11.38 -1.65
CA PHE A 24 3.99 -10.59 -1.65
C PHE A 24 4.14 -9.76 -0.37
N MET A 25 3.04 -9.28 0.19
CA MET A 25 3.06 -8.52 1.46
C MET A 25 3.60 -9.36 2.60
N ILE A 26 3.34 -10.66 2.63
CA ILE A 26 3.89 -11.57 3.64
C ILE A 26 5.42 -11.59 3.56
N ASP A 27 5.96 -11.65 2.35
CA ASP A 27 7.41 -11.59 2.15
C ASP A 27 7.99 -10.25 2.63
N LEU A 28 7.30 -9.16 2.36
CA LEU A 28 7.73 -7.83 2.78
C LEU A 28 7.69 -7.67 4.31
N GLU A 29 6.72 -8.29 4.97
CA GLU A 29 6.67 -8.31 6.44
C GLU A 29 7.92 -8.93 7.02
N GLU A 30 8.36 -10.05 6.48
CA GLU A 30 9.57 -10.73 6.95
C GLU A 30 10.83 -9.94 6.60
N GLU A 31 10.92 -9.41 5.39
CA GLU A 31 12.11 -8.75 4.89
C GLU A 31 12.33 -7.36 5.48
N LEU A 32 11.28 -6.57 5.62
CA LEU A 32 11.35 -5.16 5.99
C LEU A 32 10.81 -4.85 7.39
N GLY A 33 10.23 -5.83 8.07
CA GLY A 33 9.67 -5.62 9.40
C GLY A 33 8.41 -4.77 9.41
N ILE A 34 7.73 -4.66 8.27
CA ILE A 34 6.43 -3.98 8.20
C ILE A 34 5.31 -4.93 8.60
N GLU A 35 4.13 -4.39 8.79
CA GLU A 35 2.93 -5.20 9.05
C GLU A 35 1.75 -4.66 8.25
N GLU A 36 0.86 -5.54 7.86
CA GLU A 36 -0.41 -5.16 7.27
C GLU A 36 -1.31 -4.67 8.39
N HIS A 37 -1.68 -3.39 8.33
CA HIS A 37 -2.41 -2.75 9.43
C HIS A 37 -3.88 -3.18 9.47
N ASP A 38 -4.46 -3.41 8.29
CA ASP A 38 -5.87 -3.79 8.14
C ASP A 38 -6.03 -4.56 6.83
N ASP A 39 -7.15 -5.25 6.68
CA ASP A 39 -7.45 -5.94 5.42
C ASP A 39 -7.57 -4.95 4.27
N GLY A 40 -7.14 -5.38 3.08
CA GLY A 40 -7.29 -4.56 1.87
C GLY A 40 -8.76 -4.29 1.56
N GLU A 41 -9.03 -3.16 0.91
CA GLU A 41 -10.40 -2.72 0.67
C GLU A 41 -10.52 -2.02 -0.68
N GLU A 42 -11.59 -2.32 -1.41
CA GLU A 42 -11.92 -1.59 -2.63
C GLU A 42 -12.73 -0.34 -2.28
N PHE A 43 -12.31 0.81 -2.81
CA PHE A 43 -13.00 2.07 -2.56
C PHE A 43 -12.83 3.02 -3.75
N GLY A 44 -13.94 3.46 -4.34
CA GLY A 44 -13.90 4.51 -5.37
C GLY A 44 -13.06 4.18 -6.60
N GLY A 45 -13.04 2.94 -7.05
CA GLY A 45 -12.28 2.54 -8.25
C GLY A 45 -10.81 2.23 -7.98
N VAL A 46 -10.39 2.17 -6.72
CA VAL A 46 -9.06 1.72 -6.32
C VAL A 46 -9.16 0.60 -5.31
N TYR A 47 -8.11 -0.22 -5.23
CA TYR A 47 -7.93 -1.16 -4.14
C TYR A 47 -6.86 -0.61 -3.22
N ILE A 48 -7.11 -0.62 -1.92
CA ILE A 48 -6.24 0.01 -0.92
C ILE A 48 -5.66 -1.06 -0.01
N PHE A 49 -4.32 -1.09 0.09
CA PHE A 49 -3.61 -1.89 1.10
C PHE A 49 -3.10 -0.94 2.18
N PHE A 50 -3.15 -1.39 3.44
CA PHE A 50 -2.76 -0.59 4.60
C PHE A 50 -1.53 -1.22 5.24
N ILE A 51 -0.42 -0.48 5.32
CA ILE A 51 0.81 -0.96 5.94
C ILE A 51 1.29 -0.01 7.02
N ALA A 52 1.89 -0.57 8.05
CA ALA A 52 2.43 0.15 9.21
C ALA A 52 3.60 -0.64 9.81
N GLY A 53 4.00 -0.34 11.02
CA GLY A 53 5.00 -1.13 11.75
C GLY A 53 6.44 -0.71 11.50
N SER A 54 6.68 0.33 10.71
CA SER A 54 8.01 0.85 10.45
C SER A 54 7.96 2.35 10.19
N ASN A 55 9.10 2.95 9.87
CA ASN A 55 9.13 4.38 9.55
C ASN A 55 8.62 4.66 8.13
N GLU A 56 8.32 5.93 7.85
CA GLU A 56 7.77 6.34 6.57
C GLU A 56 8.65 5.89 5.39
N ARG A 57 9.95 6.03 5.50
CA ARG A 57 10.89 5.67 4.44
C ARG A 57 10.79 4.20 4.07
N THR A 58 10.77 3.33 5.07
CA THR A 58 10.64 1.88 4.86
C THR A 58 9.28 1.52 4.29
N LEU A 59 8.22 2.14 4.79
CA LEU A 59 6.87 1.90 4.28
C LEU A 59 6.71 2.35 2.83
N LEU A 60 7.29 3.50 2.46
CA LEU A 60 7.27 3.96 1.07
C LEU A 60 8.12 3.07 0.15
N ALA A 61 9.23 2.53 0.66
CA ALA A 61 10.03 1.57 -0.11
C ALA A 61 9.21 0.29 -0.37
N ALA A 62 8.50 -0.21 0.62
CA ALA A 62 7.60 -1.35 0.47
C ALA A 62 6.49 -1.06 -0.54
N ALA A 63 5.84 0.10 -0.42
CA ALA A 63 4.79 0.52 -1.34
C ALA A 63 5.29 0.60 -2.79
N SER A 64 6.52 1.10 -2.99
CA SER A 64 7.13 1.19 -4.31
C SER A 64 7.39 -0.20 -4.91
N ARG A 65 7.82 -1.16 -4.08
CA ARG A 65 8.01 -2.54 -4.53
C ARG A 65 6.69 -3.19 -4.94
N VAL A 66 5.62 -2.92 -4.20
CA VAL A 66 4.28 -3.39 -4.57
C VAL A 66 3.85 -2.78 -5.92
N ALA A 67 3.99 -1.46 -6.06
CA ALA A 67 3.54 -0.75 -7.26
C ALA A 67 4.29 -1.15 -8.53
N THR A 68 5.54 -1.59 -8.39
CA THR A 68 6.37 -2.00 -9.53
C THR A 68 6.38 -3.50 -9.78
N ARG A 69 5.64 -4.27 -8.98
CA ARG A 69 5.53 -5.70 -9.17
C ARG A 69 4.80 -6.00 -10.48
N GLU A 70 5.27 -7.00 -11.21
CA GLU A 70 4.64 -7.43 -12.46
C GLU A 70 3.17 -7.78 -12.24
N GLY A 71 2.31 -7.33 -13.12
CA GLY A 71 0.88 -7.55 -13.05
C GLY A 71 0.09 -6.50 -12.29
N VAL A 72 0.76 -5.65 -11.53
CA VAL A 72 0.09 -4.57 -10.79
C VAL A 72 -0.22 -3.42 -11.76
N PRO A 73 -1.47 -2.92 -11.76
CA PRO A 73 -1.83 -1.80 -12.65
C PRO A 73 -1.00 -0.55 -12.42
N ALA A 74 -0.71 0.18 -13.50
CA ALA A 74 -0.02 1.46 -13.43
C ALA A 74 -0.89 2.52 -12.77
N GLY A 75 -0.27 3.58 -12.25
CA GLY A 75 -0.99 4.70 -11.65
C GLY A 75 -1.18 4.60 -10.15
N ALA A 76 -0.50 3.66 -9.51
CA ALA A 76 -0.56 3.52 -8.05
C ALA A 76 0.04 4.74 -7.35
N PHE A 77 -0.51 5.06 -6.18
CA PHE A 77 0.05 6.10 -5.32
C PHE A 77 -0.12 5.71 -3.85
N ALA A 78 0.65 6.35 -2.99
CA ALA A 78 0.56 6.16 -1.55
C ALA A 78 -0.03 7.40 -0.88
N MET A 79 -0.77 7.17 0.21
CA MET A 79 -1.18 8.23 1.12
C MET A 79 -0.46 7.99 2.44
N VAL A 80 0.39 8.92 2.83
CA VAL A 80 1.10 8.84 4.11
C VAL A 80 0.25 9.50 5.16
N THR A 81 -0.16 8.73 6.14
CA THR A 81 -1.06 9.15 7.20
C THR A 81 -0.58 8.55 8.53
N ASP A 82 -1.47 8.36 9.47
CA ASP A 82 -1.17 7.66 10.72
C ASP A 82 -2.34 6.76 11.12
N THR A 83 -2.08 5.88 12.08
CA THR A 83 -3.05 4.88 12.50
C THR A 83 -4.27 5.46 13.22
N ALA A 84 -4.25 6.76 13.53
CA ALA A 84 -5.37 7.47 14.13
C ALA A 84 -6.22 8.23 13.10
N ALA A 85 -5.90 8.13 11.80
CA ALA A 85 -6.68 8.80 10.76
C ALA A 85 -8.13 8.30 10.78
N ALA A 86 -9.08 9.24 10.67
CA ALA A 86 -10.49 8.92 10.81
C ALA A 86 -11.04 8.16 9.60
N ARG A 87 -10.42 8.29 8.43
CA ARG A 87 -10.86 7.66 7.18
C ARG A 87 -9.76 7.68 6.14
N PHE A 88 -9.99 6.97 5.03
CA PHE A 88 -9.06 6.88 3.92
C PHE A 88 -8.83 8.21 3.22
N GLY A 89 -7.70 8.32 2.54
CA GLY A 89 -7.40 9.45 1.70
C GLY A 89 -7.04 10.71 2.45
N MET A 90 -6.90 10.63 3.76
CA MET A 90 -6.42 11.73 4.59
C MET A 90 -4.92 11.59 4.77
N GLY A 91 -4.17 12.60 4.37
CA GLY A 91 -2.73 12.57 4.50
C GLY A 91 -2.03 13.12 3.28
N ARG A 92 -0.75 12.79 3.13
CA ARG A 92 0.08 13.31 2.05
C ARG A 92 0.20 12.27 0.94
N ARG A 93 -0.12 12.67 -0.28
CA ARG A 93 -0.01 11.80 -1.44
C ARG A 93 1.43 11.72 -1.94
N VAL A 94 1.89 10.50 -2.23
CA VAL A 94 3.19 10.24 -2.85
C VAL A 94 2.95 9.33 -4.05
N ASN A 95 3.33 9.77 -5.24
CA ASN A 95 3.22 8.92 -6.43
C ASN A 95 4.22 7.77 -6.34
N LEU A 96 3.80 6.59 -6.78
CA LEU A 96 4.65 5.40 -6.75
C LEU A 96 5.17 5.06 -8.15
N PRO A 97 6.39 4.54 -8.27
CA PRO A 97 7.32 4.33 -7.16
C PRO A 97 7.85 5.64 -6.59
N ALA A 98 8.10 5.65 -5.28
CA ALA A 98 8.69 6.81 -4.61
C ALA A 98 10.18 6.95 -4.99
N ARG A 99 10.64 8.18 -5.05
CA ARG A 99 12.03 8.50 -5.45
C ARG A 99 12.81 9.12 -4.30
#